data_109e0f8c66047596102c00cf2788389d
#
_entry.id   109e0f8c66047596102c00cf2788389d
#
_cell.length_a   1.000
_cell.length_b   1.000
_cell.length_c   1.000
_cell.angle_alpha   90.00
_cell.angle_beta   90.00
_cell.angle_gamma   90.00
#
_symmetry.space_group_name_H-M   'P 1'
#
loop_
_entity.id
_entity.type
_entity.pdbx_description
1 polymer ?
#
loop_
_entity_poly.entity_id
_entity_poly.type
_entity_poly.pdbx_seq_one_letter_code
_entity_poly.pdbx_strand_id
1 'polypeptide(L)'
;MGTHLSGRRAGRVSHRTAWPQQQRPSAKAVAEADGRRSASRSAETACGERLPKKLASLGFGRRATPAQKTQVVQKLRQRHSLDILLSIAQLPRATFYYHLKRMNSSDKYKAVKAEITAIYHENKGRYGYHRITTELHKRNFLLNHKTVQRLMKELGLVCRVRRKKYRSYKGEVGKIAPNLLNRDFRAEKPNQKWVTDVTAFSLFGEKLYLSPILDLCSSDLVSYTVSDHPVLSMVTTMLDKAFEKIPDGTGLILHSDQGWQYQHKRYQRMLREKGIRQSMSRKGNCLDNAVIENFFGLLKSELLYLQEFRSMEHFKQELVAYLDYYNNRRIKAKLKGLPPAIHRQQALSAA
;
A
#
# COMPACT_ATOMS: atom_id res chain seq x y z
N MET A 1 35.22 5.81 -60.40
CA MET A 1 36.48 5.11 -60.23
C MET A 1 36.35 4.36 -58.91
N GLY A 2 36.03 3.12 -58.80
CA GLY A 2 36.54 1.91 -59.42
C GLY A 2 37.68 1.34 -58.61
N THR A 3 37.45 0.33 -57.77
CA THR A 3 38.24 -0.89 -57.81
C THR A 3 37.66 -1.94 -56.84
N HIS A 4 37.24 -3.08 -57.41
CA HIS A 4 37.06 -4.37 -56.79
C HIS A 4 38.35 -4.93 -56.20
N LEU A 5 38.25 -5.67 -55.07
CA LEU A 5 39.16 -6.78 -54.77
C LEU A 5 38.39 -7.91 -54.06
N SER A 6 38.42 -9.04 -54.71
CA SER A 6 37.94 -10.36 -54.32
C SER A 6 38.85 -11.00 -53.25
N GLY A 7 38.28 -11.61 -52.23
CA GLY A 7 38.98 -12.38 -51.20
C GLY A 7 38.41 -13.79 -51.07
N ARG A 8 39.22 -14.78 -51.35
CA ARG A 8 39.00 -16.22 -51.49
C ARG A 8 38.35 -16.92 -50.29
N ARG A 9 37.45 -17.87 -50.59
CA ARG A 9 36.98 -18.88 -49.67
C ARG A 9 38.10 -19.89 -49.35
N ALA A 10 38.34 -20.14 -48.07
CA ALA A 10 39.11 -21.26 -47.55
C ALA A 10 38.20 -22.39 -47.18
N GLY A 11 38.41 -23.58 -47.82
CA GLY A 11 37.65 -24.79 -47.59
C GLY A 11 37.91 -25.41 -46.21
N ARG A 12 36.84 -25.82 -45.52
CA ARG A 12 36.92 -26.58 -44.25
C ARG A 12 36.91 -28.06 -44.61
N VAL A 13 38.03 -28.71 -44.35
CA VAL A 13 38.18 -30.18 -44.42
C VAL A 13 37.50 -30.79 -43.18
N SER A 14 36.50 -31.64 -43.39
CA SER A 14 35.80 -32.36 -42.31
C SER A 14 36.52 -33.69 -42.05
N HIS A 15 37.19 -33.81 -40.91
CA HIS A 15 37.60 -35.12 -40.39
C HIS A 15 36.40 -35.81 -39.74
N ARG A 16 35.86 -36.82 -40.38
CA ARG A 16 34.95 -37.78 -39.76
C ARG A 16 35.76 -38.76 -38.90
N THR A 17 35.67 -38.63 -37.59
CA THR A 17 36.09 -39.66 -36.64
C THR A 17 35.03 -40.76 -36.58
N ALA A 18 35.42 -41.99 -36.91
CA ALA A 18 34.55 -43.17 -36.82
C ALA A 18 34.31 -43.53 -35.34
N TRP A 19 33.06 -43.77 -34.97
CA TRP A 19 32.64 -44.26 -33.67
C TRP A 19 32.93 -45.77 -33.57
N PRO A 20 33.41 -46.28 -32.43
CA PRO A 20 33.59 -47.74 -32.25
C PRO A 20 32.22 -48.44 -32.21
N GLN A 21 32.12 -49.56 -32.93
CA GLN A 21 30.95 -50.41 -32.94
C GLN A 21 30.75 -51.07 -31.56
N GLN A 22 29.61 -50.78 -30.91
CA GLN A 22 29.20 -51.46 -29.69
C GLN A 22 28.78 -52.90 -30.03
N GLN A 23 29.42 -53.88 -29.35
CA GLN A 23 29.07 -55.31 -29.43
C GLN A 23 27.64 -55.51 -28.88
N ARG A 24 26.81 -56.26 -29.63
CA ARG A 24 25.45 -56.61 -29.19
C ARG A 24 25.52 -57.56 -27.99
N PRO A 25 24.72 -57.31 -26.93
CA PRO A 25 24.72 -58.20 -25.75
C PRO A 25 24.12 -59.55 -26.09
N SER A 26 24.61 -60.62 -25.42
CA SER A 26 24.17 -61.99 -25.62
C SER A 26 22.72 -62.22 -25.22
N ALA A 27 22.06 -63.21 -25.85
CA ALA A 27 20.63 -63.51 -25.62
C ALA A 27 20.27 -63.76 -24.14
N LYS A 28 21.20 -64.28 -23.33
CA LYS A 28 21.02 -64.42 -21.86
C LYS A 28 20.95 -63.10 -21.12
N ALA A 29 21.75 -62.11 -21.51
CA ALA A 29 21.71 -60.75 -20.88
C ALA A 29 20.42 -59.97 -21.24
N VAL A 30 19.85 -60.26 -22.40
CA VAL A 30 18.55 -59.64 -22.84
C VAL A 30 17.40 -60.25 -22.02
N ALA A 31 17.39 -61.58 -21.78
CA ALA A 31 16.33 -62.24 -20.99
C ALA A 31 16.32 -61.81 -19.50
N GLU A 32 17.52 -61.63 -18.86
CA GLU A 32 17.59 -61.12 -17.52
C GLU A 32 17.21 -59.64 -17.39
N ALA A 33 17.50 -58.82 -18.40
CA ALA A 33 17.07 -57.42 -18.46
C ALA A 33 15.57 -57.30 -18.65
N ASP A 34 14.92 -58.15 -19.44
CA ASP A 34 13.45 -58.15 -19.60
C ASP A 34 12.72 -58.68 -18.36
N GLY A 35 13.28 -59.71 -17.65
CA GLY A 35 12.75 -60.17 -16.36
C GLY A 35 12.76 -59.08 -15.27
N ARG A 36 13.81 -58.28 -15.19
CA ARG A 36 13.88 -57.16 -14.27
C ARG A 36 12.96 -56.00 -14.67
N ARG A 37 12.73 -55.78 -15.98
CA ARG A 37 11.80 -54.78 -16.47
C ARG A 37 10.33 -55.17 -16.24
N SER A 38 9.99 -56.46 -16.33
CA SER A 38 8.62 -56.92 -16.06
C SER A 38 8.29 -56.89 -14.56
N ALA A 39 9.23 -57.23 -13.68
CA ALA A 39 9.06 -57.13 -12.23
C ALA A 39 8.95 -55.67 -11.76
N SER A 40 9.67 -54.73 -12.37
CA SER A 40 9.52 -53.28 -12.07
C SER A 40 8.18 -52.73 -12.58
N ARG A 41 7.66 -53.17 -13.73
CA ARG A 41 6.36 -52.76 -14.27
C ARG A 41 5.20 -53.29 -13.42
N SER A 42 5.26 -54.49 -12.86
CA SER A 42 4.20 -54.99 -11.97
C SER A 42 4.18 -54.31 -10.60
N ALA A 43 5.36 -53.93 -10.08
CA ALA A 43 5.44 -53.10 -8.89
C ALA A 43 4.94 -51.64 -9.11
N GLU A 44 5.20 -51.07 -10.28
CA GLU A 44 4.67 -49.75 -10.70
C GLU A 44 3.16 -49.74 -10.83
N THR A 45 2.54 -50.80 -11.39
CA THR A 45 1.08 -50.88 -11.55
C THR A 45 0.38 -50.99 -10.19
N ALA A 46 0.87 -51.83 -9.27
CA ALA A 46 0.28 -52.01 -7.95
C ALA A 46 0.45 -50.75 -7.03
N CYS A 47 1.53 -50.01 -7.19
CA CYS A 47 1.76 -48.73 -6.48
C CYS A 47 1.01 -47.58 -7.11
N GLY A 48 0.83 -47.57 -8.46
CA GLY A 48 0.20 -46.53 -9.23
C GLY A 48 -1.30 -46.34 -8.92
N GLU A 49 -2.01 -47.38 -8.53
CA GLU A 49 -3.46 -47.27 -8.24
C GLU A 49 -3.77 -46.72 -6.82
N ARG A 50 -2.90 -46.94 -5.83
CA ARG A 50 -3.12 -46.43 -4.45
C ARG A 50 -2.58 -45.02 -4.21
N LEU A 51 -1.51 -44.64 -4.88
CA LEU A 51 -0.88 -43.33 -4.70
C LEU A 51 -1.68 -42.16 -5.28
N PRO A 52 -2.31 -42.21 -6.47
CA PRO A 52 -3.12 -41.10 -6.99
C PRO A 52 -4.28 -40.73 -6.08
N LYS A 53 -4.96 -41.73 -5.46
CA LYS A 53 -6.06 -41.48 -4.52
C LYS A 53 -5.56 -40.80 -3.23
N LYS A 54 -4.39 -41.18 -2.73
CA LYS A 54 -3.79 -40.62 -1.54
C LYS A 54 -3.22 -39.21 -1.80
N LEU A 55 -2.70 -38.94 -2.99
CA LEU A 55 -2.28 -37.62 -3.43
C LEU A 55 -3.48 -36.68 -3.63
N ALA A 56 -4.58 -37.16 -4.17
CA ALA A 56 -5.84 -36.41 -4.29
C ALA A 56 -6.43 -36.05 -2.91
N SER A 57 -6.37 -36.98 -1.94
CA SER A 57 -6.82 -36.75 -0.54
C SER A 57 -5.93 -35.77 0.23
N LEU A 58 -4.68 -35.53 -0.20
CA LEU A 58 -3.75 -34.57 0.38
C LEU A 58 -3.86 -33.16 -0.25
N GLY A 59 -4.92 -32.88 -1.02
CA GLY A 59 -5.17 -31.56 -1.60
C GLY A 59 -4.45 -31.30 -2.93
N PHE A 60 -3.92 -32.34 -3.63
CA PHE A 60 -3.36 -32.22 -4.97
C PHE A 60 -4.44 -32.17 -6.05
N GLY A 61 -5.25 -31.11 -6.07
CA GLY A 61 -6.05 -30.78 -7.22
C GLY A 61 -5.18 -30.46 -8.46
N ARG A 62 -5.77 -30.54 -9.68
CA ARG A 62 -5.11 -30.21 -10.97
C ARG A 62 -4.35 -28.86 -11.01
N ARG A 63 -4.42 -28.02 -9.96
CA ARG A 63 -3.80 -26.68 -9.84
C ARG A 63 -2.64 -26.58 -8.84
N ALA A 64 -2.10 -27.70 -8.32
CA ALA A 64 -1.00 -27.64 -7.35
C ALA A 64 0.29 -27.11 -8.00
N THR A 65 0.92 -26.12 -7.33
CA THR A 65 2.18 -25.53 -7.80
C THR A 65 3.35 -26.51 -7.68
N PRO A 66 4.43 -26.39 -8.50
CA PRO A 66 5.60 -27.25 -8.40
C PRO A 66 6.21 -27.28 -6.98
N ALA A 67 6.19 -26.18 -6.25
CA ALA A 67 6.66 -26.12 -4.88
C ALA A 67 5.81 -26.97 -3.92
N GLN A 68 4.48 -26.93 -4.02
CA GLN A 68 3.57 -27.77 -3.25
C GLN A 68 3.77 -29.26 -3.58
N LYS A 69 3.90 -29.59 -4.87
CA LYS A 69 4.23 -30.96 -5.31
C LYS A 69 5.51 -31.45 -4.70
N THR A 70 6.58 -30.62 -4.68
CA THR A 70 7.87 -30.92 -4.06
C THR A 70 7.74 -31.25 -2.57
N GLN A 71 6.95 -30.47 -1.82
CA GLN A 71 6.75 -30.72 -0.38
C GLN A 71 6.12 -32.08 -0.10
N VAL A 72 5.15 -32.49 -0.92
CA VAL A 72 4.48 -33.78 -0.75
C VAL A 72 5.40 -34.92 -1.18
N VAL A 73 6.08 -34.79 -2.32
CA VAL A 73 7.07 -35.77 -2.76
C VAL A 73 8.15 -35.98 -1.69
N GLN A 74 8.64 -34.89 -1.07
CA GLN A 74 9.62 -34.98 0.02
C GLN A 74 9.11 -35.74 1.24
N LYS A 75 7.84 -35.55 1.63
CA LYS A 75 7.21 -36.29 2.75
C LYS A 75 7.03 -37.78 2.43
N LEU A 76 6.70 -38.09 1.18
CA LEU A 76 6.46 -39.50 0.75
C LEU A 76 7.75 -40.25 0.39
N ARG A 77 8.85 -39.53 0.15
CA ARG A 77 10.17 -40.14 -0.22
C ARG A 77 10.69 -41.14 0.78
N GLN A 78 10.29 -41.09 2.03
CA GLN A 78 10.69 -42.07 3.06
C GLN A 78 10.05 -43.45 2.84
N ARG A 79 8.93 -43.52 2.08
CA ARG A 79 8.11 -44.74 1.91
C ARG A 79 8.05 -45.25 0.48
N HIS A 80 8.46 -44.46 -0.50
CA HIS A 80 8.32 -44.75 -1.92
C HIS A 80 9.53 -44.26 -2.72
N SER A 81 9.85 -44.94 -3.82
CA SER A 81 10.92 -44.52 -4.73
C SER A 81 10.67 -43.13 -5.29
N LEU A 82 11.73 -42.33 -5.38
CA LEU A 82 11.65 -40.95 -5.88
C LEU A 82 11.16 -40.91 -7.33
N ASP A 83 11.59 -41.83 -8.17
CA ASP A 83 11.24 -41.83 -9.61
C ASP A 83 9.72 -42.07 -9.83
N ILE A 84 9.15 -42.99 -9.06
CA ILE A 84 7.71 -43.26 -9.07
C ILE A 84 6.92 -42.00 -8.60
N LEU A 85 7.38 -41.38 -7.50
CA LEU A 85 6.71 -40.17 -6.99
C LEU A 85 6.78 -38.99 -7.95
N LEU A 86 7.90 -38.78 -8.63
CA LEU A 86 8.07 -37.72 -9.61
C LEU A 86 7.23 -37.95 -10.87
N SER A 87 7.14 -39.20 -11.33
CA SER A 87 6.28 -39.59 -12.46
C SER A 87 4.80 -39.29 -12.16
N ILE A 88 4.29 -39.74 -10.99
CA ILE A 88 2.92 -39.53 -10.57
C ILE A 88 2.61 -38.03 -10.36
N ALA A 89 3.53 -37.28 -9.74
CA ALA A 89 3.41 -35.86 -9.54
C ALA A 89 3.54 -35.05 -10.85
N GLN A 90 3.96 -35.65 -11.94
CA GLN A 90 4.33 -34.98 -13.19
C GLN A 90 5.30 -33.82 -12.91
N LEU A 91 6.35 -34.09 -12.12
CA LEU A 91 7.33 -33.11 -11.69
C LEU A 91 8.73 -33.50 -12.19
N PRO A 92 9.35 -32.69 -13.06
CA PRO A 92 10.73 -32.94 -13.53
C PRO A 92 11.72 -33.01 -12.35
N ARG A 93 12.69 -33.94 -12.42
CA ARG A 93 13.67 -34.16 -11.36
C ARG A 93 14.46 -32.89 -11.04
N ALA A 94 14.86 -32.14 -12.05
CA ALA A 94 15.55 -30.84 -11.86
C ALA A 94 14.68 -29.83 -11.08
N THR A 95 13.38 -29.74 -11.42
CA THR A 95 12.43 -28.85 -10.73
C THR A 95 12.22 -29.26 -9.28
N PHE A 96 12.18 -30.59 -8.99
CA PHE A 96 12.11 -31.10 -7.63
C PHE A 96 13.31 -30.64 -6.79
N TYR A 97 14.55 -30.87 -7.26
CA TYR A 97 15.74 -30.47 -6.52
C TYR A 97 15.90 -28.97 -6.42
N TYR A 98 15.50 -28.20 -7.42
CA TYR A 98 15.47 -26.74 -7.36
C TYR A 98 14.58 -26.23 -6.21
N HIS A 99 13.34 -26.75 -6.13
CA HIS A 99 12.43 -26.36 -5.06
C HIS A 99 12.86 -26.89 -3.69
N LEU A 100 13.43 -28.09 -3.62
CA LEU A 100 13.97 -28.66 -2.41
C LEU A 100 15.13 -27.82 -1.84
N LYS A 101 16.09 -27.43 -2.69
CA LYS A 101 17.18 -26.51 -2.31
C LYS A 101 16.64 -25.18 -1.79
N ARG A 102 15.62 -24.65 -2.45
CA ARG A 102 14.99 -23.40 -2.06
C ARG A 102 14.21 -23.49 -0.74
N MET A 103 13.61 -24.63 -0.42
CA MET A 103 12.95 -24.87 0.85
C MET A 103 13.93 -24.95 2.02
N ASN A 104 15.11 -25.53 1.78
CA ASN A 104 16.16 -25.69 2.78
C ASN A 104 17.07 -24.45 2.92
N SER A 105 16.93 -23.46 2.02
CA SER A 105 17.70 -22.22 2.11
C SER A 105 17.08 -21.28 3.15
N SER A 106 17.93 -20.59 3.91
CA SER A 106 17.49 -19.52 4.81
C SER A 106 16.75 -18.41 4.03
N ASP A 107 15.68 -17.89 4.60
CA ASP A 107 14.93 -16.78 3.96
C ASP A 107 15.78 -15.49 3.96
N LYS A 108 16.32 -15.14 2.79
CA LYS A 108 17.12 -13.91 2.60
C LYS A 108 16.38 -12.61 3.00
N TYR A 109 15.07 -12.67 3.12
CA TYR A 109 14.24 -11.54 3.50
C TYR A 109 13.78 -11.59 4.96
N LYS A 110 14.32 -12.49 5.80
CA LYS A 110 13.89 -12.66 7.20
C LYS A 110 13.93 -11.33 7.98
N ALA A 111 15.04 -10.61 7.93
CA ALA A 111 15.18 -9.30 8.58
C ALA A 111 14.20 -8.27 8.01
N VAL A 112 14.05 -8.21 6.68
CA VAL A 112 13.12 -7.30 6.00
C VAL A 112 11.66 -7.60 6.36
N LYS A 113 11.29 -8.87 6.45
CA LYS A 113 9.93 -9.27 6.86
C LYS A 113 9.62 -8.85 8.29
N ALA A 114 10.57 -8.98 9.21
CA ALA A 114 10.42 -8.49 10.57
C ALA A 114 10.20 -6.97 10.59
N GLU A 115 10.98 -6.22 9.82
CA GLU A 115 10.87 -4.77 9.71
C GLU A 115 9.56 -4.31 9.07
N ILE A 116 9.10 -4.98 8.00
CA ILE A 116 7.78 -4.74 7.39
C ILE A 116 6.67 -4.91 8.44
N THR A 117 6.77 -5.96 9.25
CA THR A 117 5.77 -6.25 10.30
C THR A 117 5.79 -5.19 11.38
N ALA A 118 6.98 -4.74 11.84
CA ALA A 118 7.13 -3.66 12.81
C ALA A 118 6.50 -2.35 12.30
N ILE A 119 6.88 -1.89 11.10
CA ILE A 119 6.34 -0.67 10.49
C ILE A 119 4.80 -0.77 10.32
N TYR A 120 4.29 -1.93 9.94
CA TYR A 120 2.85 -2.14 9.77
C TYR A 120 2.09 -1.99 11.09
N HIS A 121 2.60 -2.56 12.19
CA HIS A 121 1.97 -2.48 13.51
C HIS A 121 2.13 -1.10 14.15
N GLU A 122 3.31 -0.46 14.06
CA GLU A 122 3.54 0.93 14.49
C GLU A 122 2.49 1.89 13.90
N ASN A 123 2.10 1.67 12.64
CA ASN A 123 1.12 2.48 11.95
C ASN A 123 -0.31 1.91 11.99
N LYS A 124 -0.62 1.01 12.93
CA LYS A 124 -1.95 0.41 13.14
C LYS A 124 -2.59 -0.16 11.86
N GLY A 125 -1.78 -0.67 10.92
CA GLY A 125 -2.23 -1.21 9.63
C GLY A 125 -2.67 -0.18 8.57
N ARG A 126 -2.41 1.11 8.79
CA ARG A 126 -2.79 2.21 7.88
C ARG A 126 -1.90 2.33 6.64
N TYR A 127 -0.68 1.73 6.68
CA TYR A 127 0.29 1.82 5.60
C TYR A 127 0.14 0.69 4.60
N GLY A 128 0.01 1.03 3.32
CA GLY A 128 0.15 0.10 2.20
C GLY A 128 1.61 0.00 1.75
N TYR A 129 1.87 -0.91 0.83
CA TYR A 129 3.24 -1.26 0.38
C TYR A 129 4.08 -0.05 -0.07
N HIS A 130 3.51 0.99 -0.67
CA HIS A 130 4.26 2.19 -1.05
C HIS A 130 4.83 2.94 0.16
N ARG A 131 4.02 3.19 1.20
CA ARG A 131 4.49 3.87 2.42
C ARG A 131 5.47 3.01 3.19
N ILE A 132 5.23 1.70 3.29
CA ILE A 132 6.16 0.76 3.92
C ILE A 132 7.49 0.75 3.16
N THR A 133 7.50 0.80 1.83
CA THR A 133 8.72 0.92 1.04
C THR A 133 9.49 2.20 1.39
N THR A 134 8.80 3.34 1.50
CA THR A 134 9.42 4.62 1.87
C THR A 134 10.05 4.56 3.28
N GLU A 135 9.36 3.95 4.25
CA GLU A 135 9.91 3.77 5.60
C GLU A 135 11.10 2.80 5.64
N LEU A 136 11.03 1.70 4.87
CA LEU A 136 12.16 0.78 4.73
C LEU A 136 13.40 1.46 4.15
N HIS A 137 13.22 2.35 3.16
CA HIS A 137 14.35 3.12 2.61
C HIS A 137 14.99 4.04 3.66
N LYS A 138 14.20 4.68 4.52
CA LYS A 138 14.71 5.49 5.65
C LYS A 138 15.49 4.65 6.67
N ARG A 139 15.13 3.36 6.81
CA ARG A 139 15.81 2.39 7.68
C ARG A 139 16.93 1.62 6.94
N ASN A 140 17.43 2.15 5.81
CA ASN A 140 18.50 1.60 4.98
C ASN A 140 18.20 0.25 4.29
N PHE A 141 16.93 -0.16 4.16
CA PHE A 141 16.52 -1.31 3.37
C PHE A 141 16.11 -0.88 1.96
N LEU A 142 17.03 -0.87 1.02
CA LEU A 142 16.77 -0.46 -0.38
C LEU A 142 16.10 -1.58 -1.17
N LEU A 143 14.77 -1.60 -1.19
CA LEU A 143 13.96 -2.59 -1.88
C LEU A 143 12.98 -1.95 -2.85
N ASN A 144 12.73 -2.64 -3.97
CA ASN A 144 11.69 -2.24 -4.90
C ASN A 144 10.30 -2.46 -4.28
N HIS A 145 9.38 -1.51 -4.50
CA HIS A 145 8.01 -1.57 -3.99
C HIS A 145 7.24 -2.85 -4.38
N LYS A 146 7.52 -3.44 -5.56
CA LYS A 146 6.95 -4.74 -5.98
C LYS A 146 7.41 -5.89 -5.08
N THR A 147 8.67 -5.85 -4.64
CA THR A 147 9.21 -6.83 -3.68
C THR A 147 8.51 -6.71 -2.32
N VAL A 148 8.37 -5.47 -1.81
CA VAL A 148 7.66 -5.20 -0.55
C VAL A 148 6.20 -5.63 -0.65
N GLN A 149 5.51 -5.36 -1.75
CA GLN A 149 4.14 -5.81 -1.98
C GLN A 149 4.01 -7.34 -1.91
N ARG A 150 4.94 -8.08 -2.53
CA ARG A 150 4.99 -9.55 -2.48
C ARG A 150 5.22 -10.04 -1.06
N LEU A 151 6.19 -9.46 -0.33
CA LEU A 151 6.50 -9.85 1.05
C LEU A 151 5.32 -9.57 1.99
N MET A 152 4.65 -8.44 1.86
CA MET A 152 3.41 -8.14 2.61
C MET A 152 2.33 -9.20 2.34
N LYS A 153 2.14 -9.60 1.07
CA LYS A 153 1.19 -10.67 0.72
C LYS A 153 1.59 -12.02 1.35
N GLU A 154 2.87 -12.36 1.36
CA GLU A 154 3.39 -13.57 2.04
C GLU A 154 3.13 -13.55 3.54
N LEU A 155 3.21 -12.37 4.18
CA LEU A 155 2.92 -12.15 5.60
C LEU A 155 1.43 -11.98 5.92
N GLY A 156 0.54 -11.98 4.92
CA GLY A 156 -0.89 -11.72 5.11
C GLY A 156 -1.22 -10.29 5.51
N LEU A 157 -0.28 -9.34 5.36
CA LEU A 157 -0.45 -7.95 5.75
C LEU A 157 -1.13 -7.15 4.64
N VAL A 158 -2.32 -6.60 4.93
CA VAL A 158 -3.10 -5.79 4.00
C VAL A 158 -3.41 -4.44 4.63
N CYS A 159 -3.28 -3.36 3.85
CA CYS A 159 -3.69 -2.03 4.31
C CYS A 159 -5.20 -2.02 4.65
N ARG A 160 -5.54 -1.66 5.88
CA ARG A 160 -6.92 -1.68 6.40
C ARG A 160 -7.76 -0.49 5.97
N VAL A 161 -7.14 0.55 5.40
CA VAL A 161 -7.85 1.78 5.01
C VAL A 161 -8.82 1.51 3.86
N ARG A 162 -10.11 1.71 4.09
CA ARG A 162 -11.18 1.47 3.12
C ARG A 162 -11.31 2.64 2.16
N ARG A 163 -11.28 2.40 0.84
CA ARG A 163 -11.61 3.41 -0.19
C ARG A 163 -13.13 3.49 -0.38
N LYS A 164 -13.75 4.64 -0.06
CA LYS A 164 -15.16 4.92 -0.39
C LYS A 164 -15.28 5.64 -1.73
N LYS A 165 -16.35 5.32 -2.49
CA LYS A 165 -16.79 6.12 -3.65
C LYS A 165 -17.62 7.30 -3.18
N TYR A 166 -17.41 8.46 -3.78
CA TYR A 166 -18.01 9.77 -3.47
C TYR A 166 -19.50 9.90 -3.88
N ARG A 167 -20.30 10.70 -3.11
CA ARG A 167 -21.66 11.17 -3.46
C ARG A 167 -21.89 12.58 -2.90
N SER A 168 -22.52 13.49 -3.64
CA SER A 168 -22.72 14.90 -3.32
C SER A 168 -24.11 15.25 -2.74
N TYR A 169 -24.22 16.39 -1.99
CA TYR A 169 -25.42 16.92 -1.33
C TYR A 169 -25.72 18.39 -1.71
N LYS A 170 -27.01 18.85 -1.63
CA LYS A 170 -27.48 20.19 -2.02
C LYS A 170 -28.15 20.92 -0.85
N GLY A 171 -27.77 22.17 -0.52
CA GLY A 171 -28.32 22.99 0.61
C GLY A 171 -28.41 24.53 0.32
N GLU A 172 -29.01 25.36 1.21
CA GLU A 172 -29.44 26.78 0.99
C GLU A 172 -28.60 27.92 1.60
N VAL A 173 -28.90 29.23 1.34
CA VAL A 173 -27.97 30.35 1.15
C VAL A 173 -28.11 31.53 2.14
N GLY A 174 -26.98 32.13 2.58
CA GLY A 174 -26.79 33.44 3.23
C GLY A 174 -25.77 34.33 2.47
N LYS A 175 -25.08 35.30 3.11
CA LYS A 175 -24.12 36.20 2.43
C LYS A 175 -22.83 35.47 2.08
N ILE A 176 -22.63 35.22 0.80
CA ILE A 176 -21.57 34.34 0.25
C ILE A 176 -20.40 35.18 -0.25
N ALA A 177 -19.18 34.84 0.15
CA ALA A 177 -17.97 35.40 -0.42
C ALA A 177 -17.67 34.77 -1.82
N PRO A 178 -16.98 35.51 -2.72
CA PRO A 178 -16.62 34.97 -4.02
C PRO A 178 -15.68 33.77 -3.90
N ASN A 179 -15.75 32.86 -4.86
CA ASN A 179 -14.78 31.76 -4.92
C ASN A 179 -13.45 32.25 -5.53
N LEU A 180 -12.51 32.62 -4.66
CA LEU A 180 -11.17 33.09 -5.06
C LEU A 180 -10.23 31.93 -5.39
N LEU A 181 -10.49 30.73 -4.82
CA LEU A 181 -9.63 29.56 -5.03
C LEU A 181 -9.80 28.95 -6.41
N ASN A 182 -11.02 28.98 -6.94
CA ASN A 182 -11.41 28.48 -8.26
C ASN A 182 -10.79 27.10 -8.61
N ARG A 183 -10.74 26.17 -7.62
CA ARG A 183 -10.13 24.82 -7.69
C ARG A 183 -8.61 24.81 -7.85
N ASP A 184 -7.95 25.95 -7.80
CA ASP A 184 -6.49 25.99 -7.72
C ASP A 184 -6.04 25.75 -6.28
N PHE A 185 -5.91 24.45 -5.94
CA PHE A 185 -5.44 23.98 -4.62
C PHE A 185 -3.93 23.91 -4.51
N ARG A 186 -3.19 24.49 -5.44
CA ARG A 186 -1.73 24.56 -5.36
C ARG A 186 -1.34 25.82 -4.57
N ALA A 187 -0.43 25.65 -3.64
CA ALA A 187 0.23 26.72 -2.93
C ALA A 187 1.73 26.43 -2.92
N GLU A 188 2.53 27.42 -3.26
CA GLU A 188 3.98 27.31 -3.35
C GLU A 188 4.65 27.45 -1.98
N LYS A 189 4.08 28.31 -1.14
CA LYS A 189 4.57 28.58 0.22
C LYS A 189 3.50 28.32 1.26
N PRO A 190 3.88 27.94 2.48
CA PRO A 190 2.98 27.89 3.63
C PRO A 190 2.27 29.24 3.84
N ASN A 191 1.05 29.21 4.36
CA ASN A 191 0.23 30.39 4.68
C ASN A 191 -0.23 31.22 3.45
N GLN A 192 -0.20 30.66 2.24
CA GLN A 192 -0.82 31.30 1.07
C GLN A 192 -2.31 30.97 0.96
N LYS A 193 -2.65 29.71 1.13
CA LYS A 193 -4.02 29.21 0.98
C LYS A 193 -4.34 28.18 2.07
N TRP A 194 -5.37 28.45 2.84
CA TRP A 194 -5.94 27.55 3.84
C TRP A 194 -7.33 27.09 3.45
N VAL A 195 -7.71 25.91 3.89
CA VAL A 195 -9.07 25.39 3.75
C VAL A 195 -9.61 24.96 5.11
N THR A 196 -10.90 25.17 5.33
CA THR A 196 -11.61 24.81 6.55
C THR A 196 -12.99 24.27 6.24
N ASP A 197 -13.48 23.40 7.09
CA ASP A 197 -14.84 22.86 7.09
C ASP A 197 -15.14 22.23 8.45
N VAL A 198 -16.43 21.94 8.71
CA VAL A 198 -16.85 21.26 9.94
C VAL A 198 -17.35 19.86 9.61
N THR A 199 -16.79 18.86 10.30
CA THR A 199 -17.30 17.49 10.22
C THR A 199 -17.88 17.04 11.55
N ALA A 200 -18.86 16.13 11.50
CA ALA A 200 -19.47 15.52 12.67
C ALA A 200 -19.16 14.02 12.71
N PHE A 201 -18.99 13.51 13.93
CA PHE A 201 -18.93 12.11 14.27
C PHE A 201 -20.14 11.74 15.13
N SER A 202 -20.81 10.65 14.83
CA SER A 202 -21.95 10.17 15.61
C SER A 202 -21.62 8.79 16.17
N LEU A 203 -21.47 8.68 17.48
CA LEU A 203 -21.15 7.47 18.22
C LEU A 203 -21.97 7.48 19.53
N PHE A 204 -22.39 6.32 20.02
CA PHE A 204 -23.10 6.16 21.29
C PHE A 204 -24.35 7.06 21.46
N GLY A 205 -25.03 7.42 20.35
CA GLY A 205 -26.15 8.36 20.36
C GLY A 205 -25.76 9.84 20.49
N GLU A 206 -24.49 10.16 20.65
CA GLU A 206 -23.94 11.51 20.79
C GLU A 206 -23.28 11.99 19.52
N LYS A 207 -23.04 13.30 19.42
CA LYS A 207 -22.30 13.92 18.31
C LYS A 207 -21.08 14.68 18.81
N LEU A 208 -19.98 14.53 18.09
CA LEU A 208 -18.77 15.33 18.29
C LEU A 208 -18.42 16.03 16.97
N TYR A 209 -18.10 17.31 17.04
CA TYR A 209 -17.77 18.13 15.88
C TYR A 209 -16.29 18.49 15.87
N LEU A 210 -15.67 18.46 14.70
CA LEU A 210 -14.29 18.88 14.46
C LEU A 210 -14.27 19.98 13.42
N SER A 211 -13.64 21.12 13.74
CA SER A 211 -13.37 22.22 12.83
C SER A 211 -11.86 22.43 12.71
N PRO A 212 -11.23 21.97 11.64
CA PRO A 212 -9.80 22.14 11.38
C PRO A 212 -9.54 23.24 10.36
N ILE A 213 -8.35 23.83 10.40
CA ILE A 213 -7.73 24.57 9.28
C ILE A 213 -6.58 23.75 8.72
N LEU A 214 -6.58 23.53 7.41
CA LEU A 214 -5.55 22.81 6.69
C LEU A 214 -4.81 23.75 5.73
N ASP A 215 -3.48 23.79 5.79
CA ASP A 215 -2.64 24.50 4.83
C ASP A 215 -2.51 23.70 3.53
N LEU A 216 -2.72 24.35 2.38
CA LEU A 216 -2.69 23.65 1.08
C LEU A 216 -1.29 23.32 0.59
N CYS A 217 -0.25 24.03 1.01
CA CYS A 217 1.13 23.77 0.64
C CYS A 217 1.65 22.50 1.34
N SER A 218 1.55 22.46 2.66
CA SER A 218 2.09 21.39 3.50
C SER A 218 1.09 20.30 3.84
N SER A 219 -0.21 20.56 3.63
CA SER A 219 -1.32 19.74 4.16
C SER A 219 -1.26 19.60 5.69
N ASP A 220 -0.65 20.55 6.38
CA ASP A 220 -0.54 20.62 7.83
C ASP A 220 -1.85 21.11 8.44
N LEU A 221 -2.22 20.56 9.58
CA LEU A 221 -3.30 21.08 10.42
C LEU A 221 -2.76 22.28 11.20
N VAL A 222 -3.04 23.47 10.71
CA VAL A 222 -2.61 24.73 11.32
C VAL A 222 -3.24 24.91 12.71
N SER A 223 -4.54 24.68 12.80
CA SER A 223 -5.29 24.67 14.05
C SER A 223 -6.53 23.78 13.93
N TYR A 224 -7.10 23.44 15.07
CA TYR A 224 -8.41 22.77 15.13
C TYR A 224 -9.11 23.01 16.44
N THR A 225 -10.42 22.80 16.45
CA THR A 225 -11.26 22.80 17.66
C THR A 225 -12.21 21.60 17.60
N VAL A 226 -12.39 20.94 18.73
CA VAL A 226 -13.36 19.87 18.96
C VAL A 226 -14.46 20.38 19.88
N SER A 227 -15.72 20.11 19.56
CA SER A 227 -16.87 20.57 20.35
C SER A 227 -18.02 19.57 20.27
N ASP A 228 -18.81 19.48 21.32
CA ASP A 228 -20.00 18.63 21.35
C ASP A 228 -21.19 19.28 20.61
N HIS A 229 -21.08 20.57 20.31
CA HIS A 229 -22.13 21.33 19.63
C HIS A 229 -21.53 22.15 18.47
N PRO A 230 -22.24 22.30 17.33
CA PRO A 230 -21.79 23.08 16.19
C PRO A 230 -22.06 24.57 16.40
N VAL A 231 -21.43 25.19 17.39
CA VAL A 231 -21.59 26.59 17.77
C VAL A 231 -20.56 27.48 17.07
N LEU A 232 -20.88 28.78 16.93
CA LEU A 232 -19.98 29.75 16.28
C LEU A 232 -18.64 29.84 17.01
N SER A 233 -18.63 29.75 18.34
CA SER A 233 -17.40 29.82 19.14
C SER A 233 -16.39 28.74 18.76
N MET A 234 -16.83 27.56 18.33
CA MET A 234 -15.94 26.49 17.85
C MET A 234 -15.07 26.98 16.68
N VAL A 235 -15.69 27.65 15.71
CA VAL A 235 -14.98 28.17 14.52
C VAL A 235 -14.15 29.41 14.84
N THR A 236 -14.65 30.32 15.71
CA THR A 236 -13.89 31.51 16.08
C THR A 236 -12.67 31.18 16.95
N THR A 237 -12.78 30.26 17.92
CA THR A 237 -11.62 29.79 18.71
C THR A 237 -10.58 29.08 17.86
N MET A 238 -11.02 28.34 16.83
CA MET A 238 -10.11 27.74 15.84
C MET A 238 -9.33 28.83 15.09
N LEU A 239 -10.00 29.93 14.68
CA LEU A 239 -9.33 31.08 14.03
C LEU A 239 -8.33 31.76 14.98
N ASP A 240 -8.71 32.02 16.23
CA ASP A 240 -7.82 32.65 17.21
C ASP A 240 -6.50 31.87 17.32
N LYS A 241 -6.58 30.55 17.51
CA LYS A 241 -5.41 29.65 17.53
C LYS A 241 -4.59 29.67 16.23
N ALA A 242 -5.22 29.86 15.08
CA ALA A 242 -4.53 29.95 13.80
C ALA A 242 -3.83 31.30 13.63
N PHE A 243 -4.45 32.38 14.10
CA PHE A 243 -3.94 33.74 13.98
C PHE A 243 -2.68 33.99 14.82
N GLU A 244 -2.53 33.27 15.94
CA GLU A 244 -1.28 33.26 16.74
C GLU A 244 -0.06 32.78 15.92
N LYS A 245 -0.28 32.01 14.87
CA LYS A 245 0.79 31.38 14.06
C LYS A 245 1.20 32.19 12.83
N ILE A 246 0.53 33.31 12.56
CA ILE A 246 0.81 34.15 11.39
C ILE A 246 0.79 35.62 11.75
N PRO A 247 1.60 36.47 11.08
CA PRO A 247 1.51 37.91 11.21
C PRO A 247 0.22 38.45 10.60
N ASP A 248 -0.06 39.72 10.84
CA ASP A 248 -1.19 40.41 10.24
C ASP A 248 -0.89 40.80 8.79
N GLY A 249 -1.95 40.97 7.99
CA GLY A 249 -1.84 41.50 6.62
C GLY A 249 -1.19 40.56 5.59
N THR A 250 -1.16 39.24 5.84
CA THR A 250 -0.50 38.27 4.97
C THR A 250 -1.13 38.08 3.58
N GLY A 251 -2.35 38.61 3.34
CA GLY A 251 -3.08 38.36 2.09
C GLY A 251 -3.51 36.90 1.87
N LEU A 252 -3.38 36.06 2.89
CA LEU A 252 -3.79 34.66 2.93
C LEU A 252 -5.25 34.50 2.44
N ILE A 253 -5.52 33.45 1.67
CA ILE A 253 -6.88 33.05 1.32
C ILE A 253 -7.34 31.94 2.24
N LEU A 254 -8.45 32.13 2.98
CA LEU A 254 -9.12 31.08 3.72
C LEU A 254 -10.39 30.67 3.01
N HIS A 255 -10.42 29.43 2.52
CA HIS A 255 -11.55 28.87 1.76
C HIS A 255 -12.38 27.92 2.62
N SER A 256 -13.70 28.05 2.52
CA SER A 256 -14.67 27.18 3.19
C SER A 256 -15.82 26.82 2.27
N ASP A 257 -16.70 25.93 2.74
CA ASP A 257 -18.03 25.77 2.17
C ASP A 257 -18.93 26.99 2.50
N GLN A 258 -20.21 26.87 2.15
CA GLN A 258 -21.21 27.89 2.47
C GLN A 258 -21.91 27.64 3.81
N GLY A 259 -21.27 27.01 4.78
CA GLY A 259 -21.80 26.78 6.12
C GLY A 259 -22.18 28.12 6.81
N TRP A 260 -23.26 28.13 7.61
CA TRP A 260 -23.76 29.31 8.28
C TRP A 260 -22.71 29.97 9.19
N GLN A 261 -21.79 29.21 9.75
CA GLN A 261 -20.68 29.67 10.62
C GLN A 261 -19.80 30.65 9.84
N TYR A 262 -19.45 30.33 8.60
CA TYR A 262 -18.57 31.11 7.73
C TYR A 262 -19.23 32.34 7.13
N GLN A 263 -20.57 32.37 7.12
CA GLN A 263 -21.37 33.49 6.69
C GLN A 263 -21.67 34.50 7.81
N HIS A 264 -21.33 34.17 9.05
CA HIS A 264 -21.60 35.00 10.22
C HIS A 264 -20.72 36.23 10.26
N LYS A 265 -21.31 37.40 10.56
CA LYS A 265 -20.63 38.71 10.58
C LYS A 265 -19.38 38.75 11.46
N ARG A 266 -19.38 38.07 12.63
CA ARG A 266 -18.23 37.99 13.52
C ARG A 266 -17.06 37.26 12.88
N TYR A 267 -17.31 36.12 12.25
CA TYR A 267 -16.29 35.36 11.52
C TYR A 267 -15.66 36.18 10.39
N GLN A 268 -16.50 36.84 9.55
CA GLN A 268 -16.04 37.69 8.47
C GLN A 268 -15.27 38.92 8.94
N ARG A 269 -15.65 39.50 10.12
CA ARG A 269 -14.91 40.59 10.74
C ARG A 269 -13.51 40.15 11.21
N MET A 270 -13.40 39.03 11.90
CA MET A 270 -12.12 38.50 12.34
C MET A 270 -11.14 38.29 11.18
N LEU A 271 -11.60 37.73 10.06
CA LEU A 271 -10.76 37.56 8.85
C LEU A 271 -10.27 38.91 8.30
N ARG A 272 -11.17 39.89 8.20
CA ARG A 272 -10.81 41.22 7.69
C ARG A 272 -9.81 41.95 8.60
N GLU A 273 -10.00 41.88 9.92
CA GLU A 273 -9.09 42.47 10.91
C GLU A 273 -7.70 41.85 10.83
N LYS A 274 -7.62 40.56 10.54
CA LYS A 274 -6.34 39.83 10.33
C LYS A 274 -5.72 40.01 8.94
N GLY A 275 -6.45 40.65 7.98
CA GLY A 275 -6.00 40.82 6.61
C GLY A 275 -6.11 39.55 5.76
N ILE A 276 -7.01 38.63 6.14
CA ILE A 276 -7.26 37.35 5.43
C ILE A 276 -8.41 37.52 4.44
N ARG A 277 -8.21 37.07 3.20
CA ARG A 277 -9.25 37.08 2.18
C ARG A 277 -10.14 35.85 2.29
N GLN A 278 -11.42 36.05 2.52
CA GLN A 278 -12.39 34.97 2.55
C GLN A 278 -12.72 34.48 1.15
N SER A 279 -12.77 33.16 0.98
CA SER A 279 -13.23 32.49 -0.24
C SER A 279 -14.26 31.43 0.14
N MET A 280 -15.30 31.24 -0.67
CA MET A 280 -16.30 30.20 -0.44
C MET A 280 -16.54 29.39 -1.70
N SER A 281 -16.82 28.09 -1.52
CA SER A 281 -17.19 27.18 -2.60
C SER A 281 -18.51 27.64 -3.27
N ARG A 282 -18.69 27.30 -4.54
CA ARG A 282 -19.95 27.54 -5.25
C ARG A 282 -21.04 26.61 -4.72
N LYS A 283 -22.27 27.07 -4.73
CA LYS A 283 -23.43 26.31 -4.25
C LYS A 283 -23.53 24.94 -4.94
N GLY A 284 -23.59 23.88 -4.13
CA GLY A 284 -23.75 22.51 -4.63
C GLY A 284 -22.54 21.96 -5.37
N ASN A 285 -21.39 22.62 -5.30
CA ASN A 285 -20.16 22.17 -5.96
C ASN A 285 -19.12 21.66 -4.95
N CYS A 286 -19.24 20.39 -4.58
CA CYS A 286 -18.36 19.68 -3.65
C CYS A 286 -16.89 19.62 -4.10
N LEU A 287 -16.62 19.71 -5.41
CA LEU A 287 -15.23 19.72 -5.90
C LEU A 287 -14.47 20.98 -5.47
N ASP A 288 -15.18 22.06 -5.14
CA ASP A 288 -14.55 23.30 -4.67
C ASP A 288 -13.97 23.15 -3.24
N ASN A 289 -14.43 22.17 -2.45
CA ASN A 289 -13.94 21.88 -1.08
C ASN A 289 -13.25 20.48 -0.95
N ALA A 290 -12.87 19.89 -2.09
CA ALA A 290 -12.43 18.50 -2.18
C ALA A 290 -11.20 18.16 -1.29
N VAL A 291 -10.32 19.12 -0.99
CA VAL A 291 -9.11 18.87 -0.20
C VAL A 291 -9.44 18.58 1.26
N ILE A 292 -10.31 19.38 1.87
CA ILE A 292 -10.71 19.17 3.26
C ILE A 292 -11.65 17.96 3.40
N GLU A 293 -12.52 17.72 2.42
CA GLU A 293 -13.35 16.51 2.36
C GLU A 293 -12.48 15.24 2.27
N ASN A 294 -11.39 15.27 1.51
CA ASN A 294 -10.43 14.17 1.45
C ASN A 294 -9.74 13.95 2.80
N PHE A 295 -9.39 15.03 3.50
CA PHE A 295 -8.85 14.92 4.86
C PHE A 295 -9.84 14.23 5.80
N PHE A 296 -11.11 14.64 5.80
CA PHE A 296 -12.14 13.98 6.61
C PHE A 296 -12.38 12.52 6.21
N GLY A 297 -12.31 12.23 4.92
CA GLY A 297 -12.37 10.86 4.42
C GLY A 297 -11.22 10.00 4.96
N LEU A 298 -10.00 10.53 4.98
CA LEU A 298 -8.83 9.88 5.55
C LEU A 298 -8.98 9.66 7.06
N LEU A 299 -9.37 10.70 7.79
CA LEU A 299 -9.58 10.63 9.24
C LEU A 299 -10.63 9.57 9.59
N LYS A 300 -11.78 9.58 8.92
CA LYS A 300 -12.83 8.58 9.16
C LYS A 300 -12.36 7.16 8.79
N SER A 301 -11.61 6.99 7.72
CA SER A 301 -11.14 5.68 7.30
C SER A 301 -9.94 5.15 8.09
N GLU A 302 -9.08 6.04 8.60
CA GLU A 302 -7.86 5.66 9.34
C GLU A 302 -8.07 5.63 10.86
N LEU A 303 -9.12 6.27 11.39
CA LEU A 303 -9.46 6.27 12.81
C LEU A 303 -10.83 5.59 13.04
N LEU A 304 -11.93 6.21 12.55
CA LEU A 304 -13.29 5.84 12.94
C LEU A 304 -13.68 4.40 12.54
N TYR A 305 -13.21 3.93 11.36
CA TYR A 305 -13.59 2.61 10.83
C TYR A 305 -12.58 1.50 11.11
N LEU A 306 -11.45 1.80 11.77
CA LEU A 306 -10.41 0.81 12.03
C LEU A 306 -10.36 0.28 13.45
N GLN A 307 -11.01 0.94 14.37
CA GLN A 307 -10.99 0.56 15.80
C GLN A 307 -12.35 0.76 16.43
N GLU A 308 -12.59 0.03 17.50
CA GLU A 308 -13.79 0.16 18.34
C GLU A 308 -13.51 1.14 19.49
N PHE A 309 -14.52 1.92 19.84
CA PHE A 309 -14.45 2.88 20.94
C PHE A 309 -15.35 2.45 22.07
N ARG A 310 -14.97 2.73 23.32
CA ARG A 310 -15.73 2.36 24.52
C ARG A 310 -16.71 3.45 24.92
N SER A 311 -16.37 4.72 24.65
CA SER A 311 -17.16 5.90 25.01
C SER A 311 -16.82 7.06 24.07
N MET A 312 -17.63 8.12 24.09
CA MET A 312 -17.33 9.37 23.36
C MET A 312 -16.03 10.02 23.86
N GLU A 313 -15.74 9.97 25.15
CA GLU A 313 -14.49 10.50 25.70
C GLU A 313 -13.26 9.71 25.20
N HIS A 314 -13.34 8.38 25.15
CA HIS A 314 -12.29 7.56 24.53
C HIS A 314 -12.10 7.90 23.05
N PHE A 315 -13.19 8.10 22.30
CA PHE A 315 -13.11 8.54 20.90
C PHE A 315 -12.42 9.92 20.80
N LYS A 316 -12.75 10.87 21.67
CA LYS A 316 -12.17 12.22 21.69
C LYS A 316 -10.64 12.19 21.94
N GLN A 317 -10.18 11.35 22.87
CA GLN A 317 -8.75 11.14 23.15
C GLN A 317 -8.03 10.55 21.92
N GLU A 318 -8.60 9.51 21.32
CA GLU A 318 -8.04 8.89 20.11
C GLU A 318 -8.10 9.84 18.89
N LEU A 319 -9.09 10.70 18.80
CA LEU A 319 -9.17 11.75 17.78
C LEU A 319 -8.01 12.73 17.92
N VAL A 320 -7.75 13.25 19.11
CA VAL A 320 -6.62 14.17 19.38
C VAL A 320 -5.29 13.47 19.08
N ALA A 321 -5.11 12.24 19.54
CA ALA A 321 -3.92 11.44 19.24
C ALA A 321 -3.74 11.18 17.73
N TYR A 322 -4.85 11.00 16.99
CA TYR A 322 -4.78 10.86 15.54
C TYR A 322 -4.39 12.16 14.84
N LEU A 323 -4.91 13.31 15.27
CA LEU A 323 -4.57 14.62 14.69
C LEU A 323 -3.08 14.93 14.89
N ASP A 324 -2.53 14.62 16.08
CA ASP A 324 -1.09 14.69 16.33
C ASP A 324 -0.29 13.74 15.43
N TYR A 325 -0.71 12.48 15.33
CA TYR A 325 -0.09 11.51 14.42
C TYR A 325 -0.13 11.98 12.97
N TYR A 326 -1.25 12.56 12.52
CA TYR A 326 -1.41 13.06 11.15
C TYR A 326 -0.40 14.14 10.81
N ASN A 327 -0.21 15.11 11.72
CA ASN A 327 0.74 16.21 11.51
C ASN A 327 2.19 15.76 11.61
N ASN A 328 2.53 15.01 12.66
CA ASN A 328 3.92 14.84 13.08
C ASN A 328 4.54 13.51 12.61
N ARG A 329 3.74 12.49 12.31
CA ARG A 329 4.24 11.14 12.02
C ARG A 329 3.72 10.55 10.71
N ARG A 330 2.53 10.95 10.25
CA ARG A 330 1.92 10.39 9.06
C ARG A 330 2.59 10.88 7.79
N ILE A 331 3.37 10.03 7.12
CA ILE A 331 4.06 10.37 5.87
C ILE A 331 3.09 10.52 4.69
N LYS A 332 3.40 11.46 3.79
CA LYS A 332 2.67 11.68 2.53
C LYS A 332 3.61 11.59 1.34
N ALA A 333 3.28 10.77 0.35
CA ALA A 333 4.07 10.65 -0.89
C ALA A 333 4.19 12.01 -1.62
N LYS A 334 3.10 12.80 -1.64
CA LYS A 334 3.07 14.16 -2.24
C LYS A 334 4.05 15.13 -1.56
N LEU A 335 4.40 14.90 -0.30
CA LEU A 335 5.35 15.71 0.48
C LEU A 335 6.74 15.04 0.56
N LYS A 336 7.18 14.40 -0.50
CA LYS A 336 8.48 13.68 -0.58
C LYS A 336 8.66 12.64 0.53
N GLY A 337 7.57 12.04 1.02
CA GLY A 337 7.59 11.08 2.12
C GLY A 337 7.81 11.71 3.50
N LEU A 338 7.56 13.00 3.65
CA LEU A 338 7.61 13.70 4.93
C LEU A 338 6.23 13.80 5.58
N PRO A 339 6.16 13.87 6.92
CA PRO A 339 4.99 14.33 7.64
C PRO A 339 4.67 15.81 7.34
N PRO A 340 3.38 16.23 7.41
CA PRO A 340 2.97 17.60 7.13
C PRO A 340 3.73 18.67 7.91
N ALA A 341 3.88 18.52 9.23
CA ALA A 341 4.56 19.50 10.08
C ALA A 341 6.05 19.65 9.73
N ILE A 342 6.74 18.55 9.46
CA ILE A 342 8.16 18.60 9.07
C ILE A 342 8.31 19.27 7.70
N HIS A 343 7.43 18.93 6.74
CA HIS A 343 7.44 19.60 5.43
C HIS A 343 7.19 21.11 5.57
N ARG A 344 6.22 21.52 6.41
CA ARG A 344 5.95 22.93 6.71
C ARG A 344 7.18 23.64 7.28
N GLN A 345 7.84 23.04 8.29
CA GLN A 345 9.02 23.61 8.89
C GLN A 345 10.15 23.83 7.87
N GLN A 346 10.43 22.84 7.04
CA GLN A 346 11.43 22.98 5.97
C GLN A 346 11.06 24.07 4.96
N ALA A 347 9.78 24.16 4.57
CA ALA A 347 9.30 25.18 3.64
C ALA A 347 9.35 26.60 4.21
N LEU A 348 9.14 26.76 5.51
CA LEU A 348 9.30 28.06 6.21
C LEU A 348 10.76 28.46 6.38
N SER A 349 11.67 27.50 6.59
CA SER A 349 13.12 27.80 6.70
C SER A 349 13.76 28.10 5.34
N ALA A 350 13.13 27.73 4.24
CA ALA A 350 13.62 27.97 2.87
C ALA A 350 13.01 29.23 2.22
N ALA A 351 12.06 29.91 2.87
CA ALA A 351 11.34 31.08 2.36
C ALA A 351 11.85 32.39 2.90
#